data_067187af62817b5f7d054e8dfc57dd88
#
_entry.id   067187af62817b5f7d054e8dfc57dd88
#
_cell.length_a   1.000
_cell.length_b   1.000
_cell.length_c   1.000
_cell.angle_alpha   90.00
_cell.angle_beta   90.00
_cell.angle_gamma   90.00
#
_symmetry.space_group_name_H-M   'P 1'
#
loop_
_entity.id
_entity.type
_entity.pdbx_description
1 polymer ?
#
loop_
_entity_poly.entity_id
_entity_poly.type
_entity_poly.pdbx_seq_one_letter_code
_entity_poly.pdbx_strand_id
1 'polypeptide(L)'
;MRSKGRGKLVVLVIALALIFSHFGSAAMAEEEREQGYYVVYDEETNKKIFSTARVLHVGDQYLNEENLLYEVVKISGDKAYAKFKEKVDIEAALNLPGSENVAQISEDNSFVIEASSAKKEKVIAIYHTHSDESYIPTDGKASIPHNGGIFKVGEALKSALEEKGIKVIQSRQSHDPHDSMAYQRSRRTAVELLKNGPDAIIDVHRDAVPAEEYQGTVNGQPLAKIQLVVGRQNPQIEATNNFAKQLKATADKKYPGLIKGIFYGKGAYNQDLSPRSILIEAGTYTNSRFKAQDGANIMADVIATTIYGEDYAKESAPSPGTTTKIPGEGRGASRALLWILGIAALGFGAYMLISTGGINELSAKVRRFSTREFANFLGTKKSVPKENDKESKNVDKEE
;
A
#
# COMPACT_ATOMS: atom_id res chain seq x y z
N MET A 1 -2.79 61.73 -41.98
CA MET A 1 -3.03 61.32 -40.64
C MET A 1 -3.50 59.82 -40.57
N ARG A 2 -2.67 58.84 -40.91
CA ARG A 2 -3.08 57.37 -40.87
C ARG A 2 -2.02 56.42 -40.36
N SER A 3 -1.07 56.83 -39.51
CA SER A 3 0.02 55.95 -39.06
C SER A 3 -0.02 55.58 -37.52
N LYS A 4 -0.77 56.33 -36.70
CA LYS A 4 -0.80 56.11 -35.25
C LYS A 4 -1.65 54.90 -34.77
N GLY A 5 -2.53 54.34 -35.63
CA GLY A 5 -3.37 53.19 -35.29
C GLY A 5 -2.67 51.81 -35.40
N ARG A 6 -1.76 51.68 -36.38
CA ARG A 6 -1.05 50.41 -36.65
C ARG A 6 -0.07 50.04 -35.53
N GLY A 7 0.63 51.04 -34.95
CA GLY A 7 1.56 50.76 -33.83
C GLY A 7 0.85 50.28 -32.55
N LYS A 8 -0.33 50.80 -32.23
CA LYS A 8 -1.12 50.38 -31.09
C LYS A 8 -1.67 48.95 -31.26
N LEU A 9 -2.06 48.58 -32.47
CA LEU A 9 -2.54 47.21 -32.78
C LEU A 9 -1.42 46.18 -32.68
N VAL A 10 -0.21 46.50 -33.15
CA VAL A 10 0.97 45.63 -33.08
C VAL A 10 1.38 45.40 -31.60
N VAL A 11 1.41 46.48 -30.80
CA VAL A 11 1.71 46.37 -29.35
C VAL A 11 0.66 45.54 -28.61
N LEU A 12 -0.63 45.69 -28.96
CA LEU A 12 -1.70 44.88 -28.36
C LEU A 12 -1.58 43.39 -28.73
N VAL A 13 -1.24 43.08 -29.99
CA VAL A 13 -1.05 41.69 -30.44
C VAL A 13 0.19 41.07 -29.79
N ILE A 14 1.29 41.80 -29.62
CA ILE A 14 2.47 41.30 -28.91
C ILE A 14 2.19 41.13 -27.43
N ALA A 15 1.45 42.02 -26.79
CA ALA A 15 1.03 41.88 -25.39
C ALA A 15 0.11 40.68 -25.20
N LEU A 16 -0.86 40.45 -26.12
CA LEU A 16 -1.69 39.23 -26.10
C LEU A 16 -0.86 37.95 -26.33
N ALA A 17 0.09 37.97 -27.26
CA ALA A 17 0.98 36.83 -27.51
C ALA A 17 1.90 36.53 -26.32
N LEU A 18 2.37 37.55 -25.60
CA LEU A 18 3.13 37.37 -24.35
C LEU A 18 2.25 36.85 -23.19
N ILE A 19 0.98 37.25 -23.13
CA ILE A 19 0.03 36.70 -22.13
C ILE A 19 -0.26 35.23 -22.43
N PHE A 20 -0.43 34.87 -23.71
CA PHE A 20 -0.64 33.46 -24.09
C PHE A 20 0.61 32.58 -23.95
N SER A 21 1.83 33.15 -24.00
CA SER A 21 3.08 32.37 -23.74
C SER A 21 3.31 32.07 -22.27
N HIS A 22 2.56 32.69 -21.34
CA HIS A 22 2.60 32.41 -19.91
C HIS A 22 1.51 31.41 -19.44
N PHE A 23 0.64 30.94 -20.35
CA PHE A 23 -0.10 29.71 -20.07
C PHE A 23 0.92 28.57 -20.19
N GLY A 24 1.63 28.35 -19.09
CA GLY A 24 2.57 27.27 -18.94
C GLY A 24 1.93 25.99 -19.43
N SER A 25 2.69 25.20 -20.15
CA SER A 25 2.36 23.83 -20.50
C SER A 25 1.79 23.20 -19.23
N ALA A 26 0.48 22.92 -19.22
CA ALA A 26 -0.10 22.07 -18.19
C ALA A 26 0.78 20.83 -18.22
N ALA A 27 1.51 20.56 -17.13
CA ALA A 27 2.29 19.34 -17.02
C ALA A 27 1.28 18.22 -17.28
N MET A 28 1.47 17.51 -18.41
CA MET A 28 0.60 16.41 -18.76
C MET A 28 0.68 15.44 -17.59
N ALA A 29 -0.44 15.24 -16.94
CA ALA A 29 -0.53 14.24 -15.89
C ALA A 29 -0.16 12.88 -16.48
N GLU A 30 0.56 12.10 -15.71
CA GLU A 30 0.95 10.77 -16.13
C GLU A 30 -0.26 9.87 -16.27
N GLU A 31 -0.25 9.06 -17.32
CA GLU A 31 -1.28 8.09 -17.60
C GLU A 31 -0.83 6.72 -17.09
N GLU A 32 -1.72 5.99 -16.43
CA GLU A 32 -1.60 4.55 -16.30
C GLU A 32 -2.10 3.90 -17.59
N ARG A 33 -1.58 2.72 -17.91
CA ARG A 33 -2.09 1.94 -19.04
C ARG A 33 -3.52 1.49 -18.72
N GLU A 34 -4.39 1.63 -19.70
CA GLU A 34 -5.75 1.10 -19.58
C GLU A 34 -5.77 -0.42 -19.36
N GLN A 35 -4.78 -1.13 -19.91
CA GLN A 35 -4.63 -2.57 -19.75
C GLN A 35 -3.17 -3.00 -19.81
N GLY A 36 -2.84 -4.04 -19.00
CA GLY A 36 -1.53 -4.65 -18.97
C GLY A 36 -0.46 -3.76 -18.31
N TYR A 37 0.77 -4.17 -18.44
CA TYR A 37 1.93 -3.51 -17.83
C TYR A 37 3.16 -3.68 -18.72
N TYR A 38 4.17 -2.86 -18.48
CA TYR A 38 5.49 -3.04 -19.10
C TYR A 38 6.36 -3.93 -18.24
N VAL A 39 7.18 -4.74 -18.91
CA VAL A 39 8.33 -5.41 -18.29
C VAL A 39 9.59 -4.75 -18.80
N VAL A 40 10.39 -4.23 -17.88
CA VAL A 40 11.64 -3.52 -18.19
C VAL A 40 12.82 -4.47 -17.99
N TYR A 41 13.66 -4.56 -19.01
CA TYR A 41 14.84 -5.41 -19.06
C TYR A 41 16.10 -4.56 -19.12
N ASP A 42 17.16 -5.04 -18.51
CA ASP A 42 18.50 -4.51 -18.72
C ASP A 42 18.91 -4.74 -20.17
N GLU A 43 19.36 -3.68 -20.84
CA GLU A 43 19.68 -3.71 -22.28
C GLU A 43 20.86 -4.65 -22.60
N GLU A 44 21.83 -4.75 -21.70
CA GLU A 44 23.04 -5.55 -21.91
C GLU A 44 22.86 -7.01 -21.51
N THR A 45 22.24 -7.25 -20.35
CA THR A 45 22.15 -8.59 -19.76
C THR A 45 20.82 -9.29 -20.08
N ASN A 46 19.83 -8.56 -20.61
CA ASN A 46 18.45 -9.00 -20.84
C ASN A 46 17.75 -9.56 -19.58
N LYS A 47 18.25 -9.20 -18.40
CA LYS A 47 17.61 -9.56 -17.14
C LYS A 47 16.50 -8.58 -16.84
N LYS A 48 15.37 -9.09 -16.29
CA LYS A 48 14.29 -8.25 -15.83
C LYS A 48 14.76 -7.37 -14.68
N ILE A 49 14.43 -6.06 -14.74
CA ILE A 49 14.71 -5.07 -13.69
C ILE A 49 13.45 -4.83 -12.86
N PHE A 50 12.32 -4.47 -13.48
CA PHE A 50 11.05 -4.20 -12.81
C PHE A 50 9.88 -4.30 -13.79
N SER A 51 8.66 -4.26 -13.26
CA SER A 51 7.43 -4.08 -14.03
C SER A 51 6.65 -2.87 -13.51
N THR A 52 5.90 -2.20 -14.41
CA THR A 52 5.05 -1.06 -14.07
C THR A 52 3.86 -0.95 -15.03
N ALA A 53 2.70 -0.56 -14.50
CA ALA A 53 1.54 -0.20 -15.30
C ALA A 53 1.53 1.28 -15.72
N ARG A 54 2.44 2.11 -15.19
CA ARG A 54 2.59 3.50 -15.60
C ARG A 54 3.09 3.59 -17.03
N VAL A 55 2.58 4.56 -17.79
CA VAL A 55 3.04 4.79 -19.17
C VAL A 55 4.51 5.19 -19.16
N LEU A 56 5.37 4.33 -19.69
CA LEU A 56 6.80 4.54 -19.75
C LEU A 56 7.19 5.50 -20.89
N HIS A 57 8.21 6.28 -20.62
CA HIS A 57 8.85 7.15 -21.60
C HIS A 57 10.36 6.91 -21.60
N VAL A 58 10.98 7.10 -22.76
CA VAL A 58 12.45 7.13 -22.85
C VAL A 58 12.97 8.23 -21.93
N GLY A 59 13.99 7.90 -21.13
CA GLY A 59 14.53 8.76 -20.10
C GLY A 59 13.88 8.60 -18.73
N ASP A 60 12.82 7.79 -18.56
CA ASP A 60 12.36 7.40 -17.23
C ASP A 60 13.44 6.57 -16.55
N GLN A 61 13.53 6.68 -15.21
CA GLN A 61 14.58 6.02 -14.46
C GLN A 61 14.00 5.15 -13.34
N TYR A 62 14.78 4.17 -12.93
CA TYR A 62 14.43 3.30 -11.82
C TYR A 62 15.66 2.99 -10.96
N LEU A 63 15.58 3.37 -9.69
CA LEU A 63 16.53 2.96 -8.66
C LEU A 63 15.97 1.71 -7.97
N ASN A 64 16.62 0.57 -8.17
CA ASN A 64 16.13 -0.71 -7.65
C ASN A 64 16.46 -0.94 -6.16
N GLU A 65 16.13 -2.13 -5.63
CA GLU A 65 16.40 -2.51 -4.24
C GLU A 65 17.89 -2.47 -3.90
N GLU A 66 18.76 -2.86 -4.85
CA GLU A 66 20.22 -2.92 -4.70
C GLU A 66 20.90 -1.56 -4.92
N ASN A 67 20.11 -0.49 -5.06
CA ASN A 67 20.58 0.87 -5.34
C ASN A 67 21.32 1.02 -6.68
N LEU A 68 20.92 0.23 -7.67
CA LEU A 68 21.36 0.35 -9.05
C LEU A 68 20.36 1.23 -9.82
N LEU A 69 20.87 2.31 -10.40
CA LEU A 69 20.06 3.25 -11.20
C LEU A 69 20.08 2.82 -12.67
N TYR A 70 18.90 2.68 -13.26
CA TYR A 70 18.68 2.38 -14.65
C TYR A 70 17.88 3.50 -15.33
N GLU A 71 18.10 3.69 -16.64
CA GLU A 71 17.37 4.66 -17.47
C GLU A 71 16.76 3.95 -18.67
N VAL A 72 15.47 4.12 -18.90
CA VAL A 72 14.74 3.57 -20.06
C VAL A 72 15.26 4.21 -21.34
N VAL A 73 15.79 3.41 -22.24
CA VAL A 73 16.38 3.84 -23.52
C VAL A 73 15.54 3.43 -24.72
N LYS A 74 14.69 2.39 -24.57
CA LYS A 74 13.86 1.88 -25.66
C LYS A 74 12.57 1.25 -25.13
N ILE A 75 11.47 1.46 -25.83
CA ILE A 75 10.16 0.83 -25.56
C ILE A 75 9.70 0.14 -26.85
N SER A 76 9.21 -1.09 -26.71
CA SER A 76 8.71 -1.91 -27.82
C SER A 76 7.54 -2.79 -27.36
N GLY A 77 6.31 -2.36 -27.65
CA GLY A 77 5.09 -3.00 -27.17
C GLY A 77 5.04 -2.98 -25.64
N ASP A 78 4.88 -4.14 -25.03
CA ASP A 78 4.84 -4.31 -23.56
C ASP A 78 6.22 -4.49 -22.92
N LYS A 79 7.29 -4.39 -23.73
CA LYS A 79 8.67 -4.49 -23.25
C LYS A 79 9.35 -3.14 -23.33
N ALA A 80 10.17 -2.85 -22.33
CA ALA A 80 11.10 -1.74 -22.36
C ALA A 80 12.50 -2.23 -22.00
N TYR A 81 13.49 -1.47 -22.44
CA TYR A 81 14.91 -1.74 -22.17
C TYR A 81 15.50 -0.54 -21.48
N ALA A 82 16.25 -0.80 -20.42
CA ALA A 82 16.89 0.24 -19.65
C ALA A 82 18.41 -0.05 -19.55
N LYS A 83 19.18 1.03 -19.56
CA LYS A 83 20.63 1.00 -19.44
C LYS A 83 21.01 1.29 -17.99
N PHE A 84 21.93 0.50 -17.45
CA PHE A 84 22.58 0.81 -16.18
C PHE A 84 23.31 2.14 -16.24
N LYS A 85 23.13 2.99 -15.26
CA LYS A 85 23.77 4.31 -15.15
C LYS A 85 24.87 4.31 -14.09
N GLU A 86 24.50 3.97 -12.86
CA GLU A 86 25.40 3.99 -11.71
C GLU A 86 24.84 3.19 -10.53
N LYS A 87 25.71 2.89 -9.57
CA LYS A 87 25.31 2.48 -8.23
C LYS A 87 25.25 3.70 -7.33
N VAL A 88 24.06 3.99 -6.80
CA VAL A 88 23.82 5.15 -5.93
C VAL A 88 24.26 4.83 -4.50
N ASP A 89 25.05 5.71 -3.90
CA ASP A 89 25.29 5.70 -2.46
C ASP A 89 24.03 6.25 -1.76
N ILE A 90 23.14 5.34 -1.38
CA ILE A 90 21.86 5.72 -0.77
C ILE A 90 22.05 6.21 0.67
N GLU A 91 23.09 5.71 1.38
CA GLU A 91 23.36 6.11 2.76
C GLU A 91 23.79 7.58 2.87
N ALA A 92 24.45 8.11 1.84
CA ALA A 92 24.78 9.52 1.76
C ALA A 92 23.54 10.42 1.83
N ALA A 93 22.35 9.93 1.44
CA ALA A 93 21.11 10.67 1.53
C ALA A 93 20.68 10.98 2.97
N LEU A 94 21.11 10.20 3.96
CA LEU A 94 20.82 10.46 5.38
C LEU A 94 21.49 11.74 5.89
N ASN A 95 22.54 12.20 5.21
CA ASN A 95 23.30 13.40 5.56
C ASN A 95 22.90 14.63 4.72
N LEU A 96 21.88 14.52 3.85
CA LEU A 96 21.45 15.67 3.04
C LEU A 96 20.70 16.71 3.88
N PRO A 97 20.82 18.01 3.56
CA PRO A 97 20.06 19.06 4.23
C PRO A 97 18.55 18.78 4.17
N GLY A 98 17.91 18.84 5.33
CA GLY A 98 16.49 18.46 5.50
C GLY A 98 16.29 17.19 6.31
N SER A 99 17.35 16.39 6.56
CA SER A 99 17.38 15.32 7.54
C SER A 99 17.75 15.82 8.94
N GLU A 100 18.27 17.04 9.04
CA GLU A 100 18.64 17.59 10.34
C GLU A 100 17.40 18.06 11.09
N ASN A 101 17.17 17.46 12.27
CA ASN A 101 16.42 18.11 13.32
C ASN A 101 16.96 19.54 13.46
N VAL A 102 16.05 20.53 13.50
CA VAL A 102 16.36 21.90 13.89
C VAL A 102 16.74 21.90 15.37
N ALA A 103 17.90 21.37 15.71
CA ALA A 103 18.50 21.34 17.02
C ALA A 103 20.02 21.26 16.93
N GLN A 104 20.65 22.12 16.12
CA GLN A 104 22.02 22.59 16.35
C GLN A 104 22.09 24.06 16.01
N ILE A 105 21.61 24.88 16.95
CA ILE A 105 22.04 26.25 17.03
C ILE A 105 23.44 26.16 17.61
N SER A 106 24.44 26.53 16.79
CA SER A 106 25.82 26.74 17.22
C SER A 106 25.85 27.60 18.50
N GLU A 107 26.52 27.10 19.52
CA GLU A 107 26.97 27.86 20.67
C GLU A 107 27.94 28.94 20.16
N ASP A 108 27.45 30.11 19.81
CA ASP A 108 28.11 31.40 20.04
C ASP A 108 27.18 32.56 19.64
N ASN A 109 26.43 33.07 20.56
CA ASN A 109 26.19 34.48 20.88
C ASN A 109 24.96 34.62 21.79
N SER A 110 25.26 35.02 23.01
CA SER A 110 24.35 35.47 24.04
C SER A 110 23.38 36.56 23.55
N PHE A 111 22.13 36.15 23.26
CA PHE A 111 20.95 36.97 23.48
C PHE A 111 19.79 36.02 23.84
N VAL A 112 19.58 35.91 25.16
CA VAL A 112 18.45 35.14 25.69
C VAL A 112 17.18 35.93 25.38
N ILE A 113 16.53 35.58 24.29
CA ILE A 113 15.10 35.75 24.18
C ILE A 113 14.54 34.40 24.60
N GLU A 114 13.91 34.33 25.75
CA GLU A 114 12.97 33.29 26.11
C GLU A 114 11.79 33.34 25.09
N ALA A 115 12.02 32.84 23.91
CA ALA A 115 10.94 32.43 23.04
C ALA A 115 10.40 31.16 23.65
N SER A 116 9.25 31.25 24.30
CA SER A 116 8.37 30.09 24.54
C SER A 116 8.31 29.28 23.26
N SER A 117 9.11 28.23 23.18
CA SER A 117 9.06 27.28 22.09
C SER A 117 7.80 26.44 22.30
N ALA A 118 6.66 26.98 21.89
CA ALA A 118 5.48 26.16 21.65
C ALA A 118 5.93 25.08 20.67
N LYS A 119 6.06 23.83 21.15
CA LYS A 119 6.47 22.68 20.33
C LYS A 119 5.58 22.66 19.10
N LYS A 120 6.11 22.99 17.92
CA LYS A 120 5.34 23.02 16.67
C LYS A 120 4.64 21.68 16.52
N GLU A 121 3.33 21.66 16.31
CA GLU A 121 2.56 20.43 16.08
C GLU A 121 3.13 19.71 14.86
N LYS A 122 3.44 18.45 15.01
CA LYS A 122 3.92 17.59 13.91
C LYS A 122 2.72 17.13 13.09
N VAL A 123 2.68 17.47 11.82
CA VAL A 123 1.53 17.23 10.95
C VAL A 123 1.97 16.55 9.66
N ILE A 124 1.29 15.48 9.28
CA ILE A 124 1.42 14.82 7.98
C ILE A 124 0.06 14.87 7.27
N ALA A 125 0.07 15.17 5.98
CA ALA A 125 -1.12 15.12 5.14
C ALA A 125 -1.12 13.88 4.24
N ILE A 126 -2.29 13.26 4.07
CA ILE A 126 -2.49 12.08 3.20
C ILE A 126 -3.66 12.35 2.26
N TYR A 127 -3.50 12.02 0.98
CA TYR A 127 -4.58 12.02 -0.01
C TYR A 127 -4.39 10.88 -1.01
N HIS A 128 -5.33 10.76 -1.96
CA HIS A 128 -5.37 9.68 -2.94
C HIS A 128 -5.81 10.27 -4.27
N THR A 129 -4.88 10.45 -5.21
CA THR A 129 -5.23 10.95 -6.55
C THR A 129 -6.16 9.98 -7.26
N HIS A 130 -5.88 8.68 -7.20
CA HIS A 130 -6.77 7.65 -7.73
C HIS A 130 -7.60 7.04 -6.59
N SER A 131 -8.71 7.71 -6.30
CA SER A 131 -9.59 7.41 -5.16
C SER A 131 -10.40 6.12 -5.29
N ASP A 132 -10.44 5.52 -6.47
CA ASP A 132 -11.15 4.27 -6.79
C ASP A 132 -10.28 3.02 -6.63
N GLU A 133 -8.96 3.16 -6.51
CA GLU A 133 -8.01 2.06 -6.42
C GLU A 133 -8.34 1.08 -5.31
N SER A 134 -8.32 -0.22 -5.66
CA SER A 134 -8.74 -1.30 -4.78
C SER A 134 -7.95 -2.58 -5.04
N TYR A 135 -8.17 -3.59 -4.21
CA TYR A 135 -7.41 -4.84 -4.19
C TYR A 135 -8.34 -6.02 -4.41
N ILE A 136 -8.23 -6.71 -5.54
CA ILE A 136 -9.13 -7.81 -5.94
C ILE A 136 -9.30 -8.86 -4.84
N PRO A 137 -8.22 -9.37 -4.18
CA PRO A 137 -8.39 -10.46 -3.21
C PRO A 137 -9.21 -10.09 -1.96
N THR A 138 -9.30 -8.82 -1.62
CA THR A 138 -9.97 -8.35 -0.40
C THR A 138 -11.19 -7.49 -0.67
N ASP A 139 -11.19 -6.74 -1.77
CA ASP A 139 -12.25 -5.78 -2.10
C ASP A 139 -13.14 -6.30 -3.24
N GLY A 140 -12.74 -7.43 -3.88
CA GLY A 140 -13.49 -8.08 -4.97
C GLY A 140 -13.31 -7.45 -6.34
N LYS A 141 -12.75 -6.22 -6.41
CA LYS A 141 -12.52 -5.48 -7.66
C LYS A 141 -11.21 -4.70 -7.57
N ALA A 142 -10.60 -4.40 -8.74
CA ALA A 142 -9.40 -3.56 -8.82
C ALA A 142 -9.71 -2.06 -8.68
N SER A 143 -10.95 -1.66 -8.98
CA SER A 143 -11.44 -0.27 -8.91
C SER A 143 -12.86 -0.27 -8.33
N ILE A 144 -13.09 0.61 -7.36
CA ILE A 144 -14.41 0.87 -6.76
C ILE A 144 -14.61 2.39 -6.74
N PRO A 145 -15.35 2.95 -7.72
CA PRO A 145 -15.54 4.38 -7.83
C PRO A 145 -15.97 5.03 -6.52
N HIS A 146 -15.37 6.16 -6.19
CA HIS A 146 -15.60 6.98 -5.00
C HIS A 146 -15.27 6.34 -3.64
N ASN A 147 -14.96 5.04 -3.60
CA ASN A 147 -14.73 4.33 -2.32
C ASN A 147 -13.70 3.19 -2.47
N GLY A 148 -12.56 3.47 -3.08
CA GLY A 148 -11.48 2.51 -3.25
C GLY A 148 -10.96 1.96 -1.92
N GLY A 149 -10.47 0.72 -1.96
CA GLY A 149 -9.78 0.09 -0.83
C GLY A 149 -8.52 0.85 -0.40
N ILE A 150 -7.99 1.68 -1.29
CA ILE A 150 -6.83 2.53 -1.04
C ILE A 150 -7.03 3.49 0.14
N PHE A 151 -8.24 3.97 0.38
CA PHE A 151 -8.55 4.80 1.56
C PHE A 151 -8.24 4.07 2.87
N LYS A 152 -8.45 2.74 2.92
CA LYS A 152 -8.14 1.92 4.11
C LYS A 152 -6.63 1.71 4.29
N VAL A 153 -5.87 1.73 3.20
CA VAL A 153 -4.39 1.73 3.27
C VAL A 153 -3.90 3.07 3.81
N GLY A 154 -4.46 4.19 3.34
CA GLY A 154 -4.20 5.51 3.90
C GLY A 154 -4.59 5.61 5.38
N GLU A 155 -5.71 4.99 5.80
CA GLU A 155 -6.12 4.91 7.21
C GLU A 155 -5.13 4.11 8.08
N ALA A 156 -4.56 3.02 7.55
CA ALA A 156 -3.53 2.25 8.25
C ALA A 156 -2.26 3.09 8.44
N LEU A 157 -1.79 3.76 7.38
CA LEU A 157 -0.67 4.70 7.45
C LEU A 157 -0.93 5.82 8.47
N LYS A 158 -2.13 6.42 8.42
CA LYS A 158 -2.57 7.45 9.37
C LYS A 158 -2.52 6.94 10.80
N SER A 159 -3.18 5.81 11.09
CA SER A 159 -3.25 5.27 12.45
C SER A 159 -1.86 4.98 13.01
N ALA A 160 -0.96 4.39 12.19
CA ALA A 160 0.40 4.10 12.62
C ALA A 160 1.26 5.37 12.86
N LEU A 161 1.00 6.47 12.15
CA LEU A 161 1.61 7.77 12.41
C LEU A 161 1.02 8.44 13.67
N GLU A 162 -0.30 8.32 13.88
CA GLU A 162 -0.98 8.87 15.06
C GLU A 162 -0.58 8.15 16.35
N GLU A 163 -0.33 6.82 16.30
CA GLU A 163 0.25 6.06 17.41
C GLU A 163 1.62 6.58 17.83
N LYS A 164 2.33 7.24 16.91
CA LYS A 164 3.61 7.91 17.17
C LYS A 164 3.45 9.39 17.63
N GLY A 165 2.24 9.84 17.89
CA GLY A 165 1.96 11.21 18.32
C GLY A 165 2.09 12.26 17.21
N ILE A 166 2.00 11.85 15.94
CA ILE A 166 1.97 12.73 14.78
C ILE A 166 0.51 12.96 14.39
N LYS A 167 0.09 14.21 14.28
CA LYS A 167 -1.25 14.53 13.76
C LYS A 167 -1.31 14.23 12.27
N VAL A 168 -2.35 13.52 11.82
CA VAL A 168 -2.54 13.20 10.41
C VAL A 168 -3.86 13.73 9.89
N ILE A 169 -3.78 14.44 8.78
CA ILE A 169 -4.95 14.95 8.05
C ILE A 169 -5.08 14.13 6.77
N GLN A 170 -6.00 13.17 6.76
CA GLN A 170 -6.30 12.38 5.58
C GLN A 170 -7.54 12.90 4.87
N SER A 171 -7.42 13.21 3.56
CA SER A 171 -8.56 13.49 2.71
C SER A 171 -9.15 12.20 2.14
N ARG A 172 -10.47 12.10 2.16
CA ARG A 172 -11.24 11.04 1.46
C ARG A 172 -12.01 11.59 0.26
N GLN A 173 -11.58 12.75 -0.26
CA GLN A 173 -12.18 13.37 -1.44
C GLN A 173 -11.98 12.45 -2.65
N SER A 174 -13.06 12.17 -3.39
CA SER A 174 -12.98 11.44 -4.66
C SER A 174 -12.46 12.35 -5.78
N HIS A 175 -11.61 11.82 -6.62
CA HIS A 175 -11.06 12.49 -7.79
C HIS A 175 -11.37 11.74 -9.09
N ASP A 176 -12.38 10.85 -9.04
CA ASP A 176 -12.83 10.08 -10.19
C ASP A 176 -13.30 10.98 -11.36
N PRO A 177 -13.26 10.45 -12.58
CA PRO A 177 -12.85 9.11 -12.97
C PRO A 177 -11.34 8.87 -12.88
N HIS A 178 -10.91 7.60 -12.96
CA HIS A 178 -9.51 7.20 -13.02
C HIS A 178 -8.94 7.51 -14.41
N ASP A 179 -8.46 8.71 -14.60
CA ASP A 179 -7.90 9.21 -15.85
C ASP A 179 -6.73 10.17 -15.60
N SER A 180 -6.05 10.60 -16.67
CA SER A 180 -4.92 11.55 -16.61
C SER A 180 -5.27 12.89 -15.96
N MET A 181 -6.55 13.27 -15.91
CA MET A 181 -7.02 14.51 -15.28
C MET A 181 -7.21 14.37 -13.75
N ALA A 182 -7.09 13.16 -13.19
CA ALA A 182 -7.21 12.92 -11.75
C ALA A 182 -6.19 13.76 -10.95
N TYR A 183 -4.97 13.93 -11.45
CA TYR A 183 -3.96 14.80 -10.84
C TYR A 183 -4.36 16.28 -10.79
N GLN A 184 -5.07 16.78 -11.79
CA GLN A 184 -5.62 18.15 -11.76
C GLN A 184 -6.76 18.28 -10.75
N ARG A 185 -7.60 17.25 -10.65
CA ARG A 185 -8.70 17.23 -9.66
C ARG A 185 -8.15 17.15 -8.24
N SER A 186 -7.19 16.25 -7.98
CA SER A 186 -6.56 16.05 -6.67
C SER A 186 -5.66 17.21 -6.25
N ARG A 187 -5.14 18.01 -7.20
CA ARG A 187 -4.34 19.20 -6.89
C ARG A 187 -5.07 20.15 -5.94
N ARG A 188 -6.38 20.35 -6.13
CA ARG A 188 -7.19 21.19 -5.23
C ARG A 188 -7.21 20.64 -3.81
N THR A 189 -7.34 19.33 -3.66
CA THR A 189 -7.28 18.64 -2.36
C THR A 189 -5.90 18.79 -1.73
N ALA A 190 -4.83 18.58 -2.49
CA ALA A 190 -3.46 18.74 -2.00
C ALA A 190 -3.19 20.18 -1.52
N VAL A 191 -3.61 21.19 -2.29
CA VAL A 191 -3.48 22.60 -1.91
C VAL A 191 -4.27 22.91 -0.61
N GLU A 192 -5.48 22.34 -0.46
CA GLU A 192 -6.26 22.52 0.77
C GLU A 192 -5.60 21.90 1.99
N LEU A 193 -5.04 20.71 1.83
CA LEU A 193 -4.28 20.03 2.90
C LEU A 193 -3.05 20.83 3.32
N LEU A 194 -2.34 21.44 2.36
CA LEU A 194 -1.14 22.24 2.63
C LEU A 194 -1.40 23.50 3.45
N LYS A 195 -2.64 24.02 3.47
CA LYS A 195 -3.02 25.16 4.34
C LYS A 195 -2.87 24.86 5.83
N ASN A 196 -2.86 23.58 6.20
CA ASN A 196 -2.64 23.13 7.58
C ASN A 196 -1.16 23.08 7.97
N GLY A 197 -0.23 23.45 7.08
CA GLY A 197 1.21 23.48 7.31
C GLY A 197 1.83 22.11 7.61
N PRO A 198 1.48 21.04 6.87
CA PRO A 198 2.04 19.71 7.14
C PRO A 198 3.53 19.68 6.82
N ASP A 199 4.28 18.87 7.57
CA ASP A 199 5.71 18.66 7.39
C ASP A 199 6.01 17.79 6.15
N ALA A 200 5.04 16.97 5.71
CA ALA A 200 5.06 16.25 4.43
C ALA A 200 3.63 15.97 3.95
N ILE A 201 3.49 15.76 2.64
CA ILE A 201 2.25 15.33 1.99
C ILE A 201 2.47 14.05 1.19
N ILE A 202 1.64 13.04 1.42
CA ILE A 202 1.76 11.71 0.86
C ILE A 202 0.55 11.40 -0.02
N ASP A 203 0.80 11.10 -1.28
CA ASP A 203 -0.21 10.56 -2.21
C ASP A 203 -0.12 9.03 -2.20
N VAL A 204 -1.17 8.37 -1.71
CA VAL A 204 -1.14 6.92 -1.51
C VAL A 204 -1.92 6.22 -2.61
N HIS A 205 -1.25 5.34 -3.33
CA HIS A 205 -1.69 4.57 -4.48
C HIS A 205 -1.42 3.08 -4.32
N ARG A 206 -1.84 2.30 -5.32
CA ARG A 206 -1.40 0.94 -5.60
C ARG A 206 -1.02 0.81 -7.07
N ASP A 207 -0.06 -0.03 -7.41
CA ASP A 207 0.33 -0.33 -8.79
C ASP A 207 -0.66 -1.33 -9.47
N ALA A 208 -0.54 -1.52 -10.78
CA ALA A 208 -1.37 -2.44 -11.55
C ALA A 208 -0.52 -3.50 -12.29
N VAL A 209 0.36 -4.18 -11.54
CA VAL A 209 1.26 -5.25 -11.99
C VAL A 209 0.94 -6.57 -11.26
N PRO A 210 1.53 -7.71 -11.64
CA PRO A 210 1.38 -8.97 -10.90
C PRO A 210 1.81 -8.88 -9.44
N ALA A 211 1.16 -9.68 -8.57
CA ALA A 211 1.34 -9.63 -7.12
C ALA A 211 2.79 -9.88 -6.66
N GLU A 212 3.51 -10.75 -7.38
CA GLU A 212 4.90 -11.12 -7.09
C GLU A 212 5.87 -9.94 -7.16
N GLU A 213 5.55 -8.89 -7.92
CA GLU A 213 6.36 -7.68 -8.01
C GLU A 213 6.44 -6.90 -6.69
N TYR A 214 5.45 -7.10 -5.84
CA TYR A 214 5.33 -6.40 -4.55
C TYR A 214 5.33 -7.35 -3.35
N GLN A 215 5.55 -8.65 -3.54
CA GLN A 215 5.70 -9.56 -2.41
C GLN A 215 7.01 -9.28 -1.66
N GLY A 216 6.92 -9.13 -0.35
CA GLY A 216 8.05 -8.89 0.52
C GLY A 216 7.89 -9.53 1.88
N THR A 217 9.00 -9.60 2.60
CA THR A 217 9.03 -10.04 4.00
C THR A 217 9.95 -9.10 4.76
N VAL A 218 9.43 -8.48 5.81
CA VAL A 218 10.19 -7.60 6.69
C VAL A 218 10.08 -8.12 8.11
N ASN A 219 11.20 -8.32 8.80
CA ASN A 219 11.25 -8.90 10.15
C ASN A 219 10.48 -10.22 10.28
N GLY A 220 10.51 -11.07 9.23
CA GLY A 220 9.81 -12.35 9.18
C GLY A 220 8.31 -12.25 8.90
N GLN A 221 7.75 -11.04 8.74
CA GLN A 221 6.34 -10.82 8.44
C GLN A 221 6.14 -10.57 6.94
N PRO A 222 5.28 -11.35 6.26
CA PRO A 222 4.98 -11.15 4.85
C PRO A 222 4.07 -9.92 4.67
N LEU A 223 4.45 -9.02 3.74
CA LEU A 223 3.72 -7.79 3.42
C LEU A 223 3.74 -7.50 1.91
N ALA A 224 3.06 -6.44 1.49
CA ALA A 224 3.29 -5.85 0.18
C ALA A 224 4.32 -4.71 0.30
N LYS A 225 5.35 -4.75 -0.57
CA LYS A 225 6.38 -3.72 -0.66
C LYS A 225 5.78 -2.36 -1.02
N ILE A 226 6.56 -1.33 -0.77
CA ILE A 226 6.26 0.06 -1.16
C ILE A 226 7.20 0.46 -2.31
N GLN A 227 6.68 1.09 -3.35
CA GLN A 227 7.47 1.80 -4.34
C GLN A 227 7.30 3.30 -4.16
N LEU A 228 8.39 4.04 -4.25
CA LEU A 228 8.37 5.51 -4.25
C LEU A 228 8.32 6.01 -5.69
N VAL A 229 7.60 7.09 -5.95
CA VAL A 229 7.50 7.70 -7.28
C VAL A 229 7.88 9.17 -7.20
N VAL A 230 8.78 9.59 -8.10
CA VAL A 230 9.27 10.97 -8.25
C VAL A 230 8.98 11.46 -9.65
N GLY A 231 8.39 12.64 -9.75
CA GLY A 231 8.05 13.27 -11.01
C GLY A 231 9.24 14.01 -11.63
N ARG A 232 9.68 13.58 -12.83
CA ARG A 232 10.79 14.20 -13.57
C ARG A 232 10.47 15.60 -14.12
N GLN A 233 9.18 15.94 -14.21
CA GLN A 233 8.73 17.28 -14.64
C GLN A 233 8.38 18.19 -13.47
N ASN A 234 8.65 17.74 -12.24
CA ASN A 234 8.50 18.55 -11.05
C ASN A 234 9.60 19.64 -11.01
N PRO A 235 9.26 20.93 -10.94
CA PRO A 235 10.25 22.01 -10.78
C PRO A 235 11.09 21.89 -9.51
N GLN A 236 10.59 21.18 -8.48
CA GLN A 236 11.29 20.92 -7.21
C GLN A 236 11.87 19.50 -7.16
N ILE A 237 12.20 18.91 -8.33
CA ILE A 237 12.65 17.50 -8.44
C ILE A 237 13.81 17.17 -7.48
N GLU A 238 14.75 18.08 -7.29
CA GLU A 238 15.89 17.86 -6.41
C GLU A 238 15.46 17.63 -4.95
N ALA A 239 14.57 18.49 -4.43
CA ALA A 239 14.06 18.35 -3.07
C ALA A 239 13.24 17.06 -2.90
N THR A 240 12.35 16.75 -3.84
CA THR A 240 11.53 15.53 -3.83
C THR A 240 12.40 14.28 -3.96
N ASN A 241 13.41 14.29 -4.83
CA ASN A 241 14.37 13.20 -4.99
C ASN A 241 15.18 12.96 -3.70
N ASN A 242 15.65 14.03 -3.06
CA ASN A 242 16.36 13.94 -1.78
C ASN A 242 15.46 13.33 -0.72
N PHE A 243 14.21 13.76 -0.63
CA PHE A 243 13.25 13.19 0.31
C PHE A 243 12.96 11.69 0.01
N ALA A 244 12.76 11.31 -1.25
CA ALA A 244 12.59 9.92 -1.64
C ALA A 244 13.81 9.05 -1.30
N LYS A 245 15.02 9.55 -1.55
CA LYS A 245 16.27 8.86 -1.20
C LYS A 245 16.45 8.73 0.32
N GLN A 246 16.10 9.76 1.10
CA GLN A 246 16.11 9.70 2.56
C GLN A 246 15.14 8.64 3.11
N LEU A 247 13.92 8.58 2.58
CA LEU A 247 12.94 7.54 2.92
C LEU A 247 13.49 6.15 2.59
N LYS A 248 14.07 5.96 1.40
CA LYS A 248 14.67 4.68 1.00
C LYS A 248 15.85 4.30 1.90
N ALA A 249 16.77 5.22 2.16
CA ALA A 249 17.92 4.98 3.02
C ALA A 249 17.51 4.60 4.45
N THR A 250 16.52 5.30 5.01
CA THR A 250 15.94 4.96 6.33
C THR A 250 15.30 3.57 6.31
N ALA A 251 14.54 3.26 5.26
CA ALA A 251 13.92 1.94 5.11
C ALA A 251 14.95 0.83 4.94
N ASP A 252 15.94 1.01 4.07
CA ASP A 252 17.00 0.01 3.83
C ASP A 252 17.78 -0.30 5.12
N LYS A 253 18.01 0.71 5.96
CA LYS A 253 18.68 0.56 7.26
C LYS A 253 17.81 -0.16 8.30
N LYS A 254 16.54 0.18 8.42
CA LYS A 254 15.65 -0.31 9.50
C LYS A 254 14.78 -1.49 9.10
N TYR A 255 14.36 -1.52 7.86
CA TYR A 255 13.35 -2.44 7.29
C TYR A 255 13.76 -2.90 5.90
N PRO A 256 14.92 -3.57 5.76
CA PRO A 256 15.40 -4.02 4.45
C PRO A 256 14.33 -4.88 3.75
N GLY A 257 14.13 -4.62 2.46
CA GLY A 257 13.11 -5.27 1.66
C GLY A 257 11.71 -4.62 1.69
N LEU A 258 11.52 -3.51 2.44
CA LEU A 258 10.26 -2.74 2.40
C LEU A 258 10.12 -1.95 1.11
N ILE A 259 11.17 -1.23 0.69
CA ILE A 259 11.12 -0.39 -0.51
C ILE A 259 11.58 -1.18 -1.73
N LYS A 260 10.65 -1.41 -2.66
CA LYS A 260 10.89 -2.04 -3.96
C LYS A 260 11.87 -1.22 -4.82
N GLY A 261 11.78 0.11 -4.75
CA GLY A 261 12.60 1.01 -5.54
C GLY A 261 12.03 2.42 -5.59
N ILE A 262 12.73 3.32 -6.32
CA ILE A 262 12.26 4.65 -6.66
C ILE A 262 12.07 4.71 -8.18
N PHE A 263 10.85 4.97 -8.63
CA PHE A 263 10.54 5.20 -10.04
C PHE A 263 10.52 6.70 -10.32
N TYR A 264 11.31 7.13 -11.29
CA TYR A 264 11.37 8.51 -11.77
C TYR A 264 10.63 8.60 -13.10
N GLY A 265 9.33 8.92 -13.03
CA GLY A 265 8.45 8.97 -14.19
C GLY A 265 8.30 10.35 -14.78
N LYS A 266 7.89 10.42 -16.06
CA LYS A 266 7.48 11.67 -16.71
C LYS A 266 6.17 12.13 -16.06
N GLY A 267 6.17 13.35 -15.50
CA GLY A 267 5.04 13.94 -14.80
C GLY A 267 5.49 14.80 -13.63
N ALA A 268 4.58 15.49 -12.98
CA ALA A 268 4.85 16.31 -11.79
C ALA A 268 4.18 15.74 -10.52
N TYR A 269 3.11 14.94 -10.62
CA TYR A 269 2.40 14.26 -9.52
C TYR A 269 2.03 15.20 -8.35
N ASN A 270 1.71 16.48 -8.65
CA ASN A 270 1.48 17.50 -7.63
C ASN A 270 2.68 17.73 -6.66
N GLN A 271 3.86 17.18 -6.97
CA GLN A 271 5.04 17.27 -6.10
C GLN A 271 5.71 18.64 -6.14
N ASP A 272 5.31 19.49 -7.08
CA ASP A 272 5.69 20.90 -7.13
C ASP A 272 5.09 21.74 -5.99
N LEU A 273 4.10 21.21 -5.28
CA LEU A 273 3.41 21.90 -4.21
C LEU A 273 4.18 21.93 -2.88
N SER A 274 5.07 20.97 -2.65
CA SER A 274 5.85 20.88 -1.40
C SER A 274 7.16 20.12 -1.63
N PRO A 275 8.28 20.55 -1.04
CA PRO A 275 9.57 19.85 -1.15
C PRO A 275 9.55 18.44 -0.51
N ARG A 276 8.64 18.18 0.43
CA ARG A 276 8.40 16.87 1.04
C ARG A 276 7.07 16.29 0.58
N SER A 277 6.84 16.32 -0.73
CA SER A 277 5.73 15.63 -1.38
C SER A 277 6.23 14.33 -2.00
N ILE A 278 5.54 13.22 -1.73
CA ILE A 278 5.89 11.90 -2.31
C ILE A 278 4.65 11.11 -2.66
N LEU A 279 4.70 10.38 -3.77
CA LEU A 279 3.73 9.37 -4.12
C LEU A 279 4.30 7.99 -3.74
N ILE A 280 3.48 7.18 -3.08
CA ILE A 280 3.82 5.81 -2.73
C ILE A 280 2.84 4.82 -3.35
N GLU A 281 3.38 3.74 -3.92
CA GLU A 281 2.61 2.58 -4.36
C GLU A 281 2.65 1.52 -3.26
N ALA A 282 1.54 1.29 -2.59
CA ALA A 282 1.41 0.30 -1.53
C ALA A 282 0.91 -1.03 -2.10
N GLY A 283 1.83 -1.85 -2.61
CA GLY A 283 1.48 -3.08 -3.29
C GLY A 283 0.82 -2.86 -4.65
N THR A 284 0.08 -3.86 -5.11
CA THR A 284 -0.64 -3.84 -6.40
C THR A 284 -2.06 -4.39 -6.23
N TYR A 285 -2.94 -4.13 -7.21
CA TYR A 285 -4.35 -4.55 -7.19
C TYR A 285 -4.54 -6.06 -7.02
N THR A 286 -3.53 -6.87 -7.31
CA THR A 286 -3.54 -8.34 -7.13
C THR A 286 -3.00 -8.81 -5.78
N ASN A 287 -2.44 -7.91 -4.95
CA ASN A 287 -2.13 -8.20 -3.56
C ASN A 287 -3.40 -8.16 -2.69
N SER A 288 -3.34 -8.79 -1.51
CA SER A 288 -4.32 -8.51 -0.45
C SER A 288 -4.12 -7.10 0.09
N ARG A 289 -5.20 -6.34 0.26
CA ARG A 289 -5.16 -5.02 0.91
C ARG A 289 -4.53 -5.09 2.30
N PHE A 290 -4.77 -6.17 3.06
CA PHE A 290 -4.14 -6.33 4.37
C PHE A 290 -2.62 -6.32 4.29
N LYS A 291 -2.03 -6.96 3.26
CA LYS A 291 -0.58 -6.90 3.02
C LYS A 291 -0.09 -5.49 2.67
N ALA A 292 -0.89 -4.73 1.92
CA ALA A 292 -0.60 -3.31 1.63
C ALA A 292 -0.68 -2.45 2.90
N GLN A 293 -1.66 -2.70 3.78
CA GLN A 293 -1.77 -2.05 5.08
C GLN A 293 -0.58 -2.39 5.99
N ASP A 294 -0.11 -3.65 5.99
CA ASP A 294 1.10 -4.05 6.73
C ASP A 294 2.33 -3.27 6.25
N GLY A 295 2.52 -3.12 4.92
CA GLY A 295 3.59 -2.30 4.35
C GLY A 295 3.46 -0.82 4.73
N ALA A 296 2.24 -0.28 4.68
CA ALA A 296 1.94 1.11 5.05
C ALA A 296 2.20 1.38 6.55
N ASN A 297 1.90 0.43 7.43
CA ASN A 297 2.18 0.55 8.86
C ASN A 297 3.68 0.68 9.14
N ILE A 298 4.53 -0.12 8.44
CA ILE A 298 5.97 -0.01 8.58
C ILE A 298 6.48 1.29 7.93
N MET A 299 5.89 1.69 6.79
CA MET A 299 6.24 2.95 6.13
C MET A 299 5.97 4.18 7.02
N ALA A 300 5.00 4.12 7.93
CA ALA A 300 4.77 5.16 8.94
C ALA A 300 6.01 5.39 9.83
N ASP A 301 6.69 4.32 10.25
CA ASP A 301 7.91 4.43 11.03
C ASP A 301 9.07 5.03 10.21
N VAL A 302 9.17 4.63 8.95
CA VAL A 302 10.16 5.18 8.01
C VAL A 302 9.95 6.69 7.84
N ILE A 303 8.70 7.13 7.59
CA ILE A 303 8.34 8.55 7.44
C ILE A 303 8.65 9.32 8.74
N ALA A 304 8.20 8.80 9.88
CA ALA A 304 8.42 9.43 11.18
C ALA A 304 9.92 9.57 11.50
N THR A 305 10.69 8.50 11.30
CA THR A 305 12.14 8.50 11.51
C THR A 305 12.86 9.49 10.57
N THR A 306 12.49 9.51 9.29
CA THR A 306 13.12 10.38 8.29
C THR A 306 12.87 11.86 8.57
N ILE A 307 11.65 12.22 9.02
CA ILE A 307 11.27 13.62 9.21
C ILE A 307 11.64 14.14 10.60
N TYR A 308 11.54 13.29 11.63
CA TYR A 308 11.63 13.72 13.03
C TYR A 308 12.78 13.07 13.81
N GLY A 309 13.55 12.17 13.19
CA GLY A 309 14.73 11.52 13.76
C GLY A 309 14.43 10.20 14.50
N GLU A 310 15.50 9.43 14.78
CA GLU A 310 15.41 8.09 15.38
C GLU A 310 14.90 8.11 16.84
N ASP A 311 15.20 9.13 17.60
CA ASP A 311 14.79 9.22 19.00
C ASP A 311 13.28 9.36 19.14
N TYR A 312 12.65 10.05 18.20
CA TYR A 312 11.21 10.18 18.15
C TYR A 312 10.52 8.84 17.89
N ALA A 313 11.09 8.01 17.03
CA ALA A 313 10.56 6.69 16.72
C ALA A 313 10.68 5.71 17.91
N LYS A 314 11.69 5.87 18.77
CA LYS A 314 11.90 5.03 19.98
C LYS A 314 10.95 5.38 21.12
N GLU A 315 10.65 6.66 21.32
CA GLU A 315 9.78 7.15 22.40
C GLU A 315 8.32 6.69 22.18
N SER A 316 7.95 6.39 20.95
CA SER A 316 6.60 6.01 20.52
C SER A 316 6.50 4.53 20.11
N ALA A 317 7.57 3.73 20.23
CA ALA A 317 7.53 2.34 19.86
C ALA A 317 6.59 1.56 20.82
N PRO A 318 5.58 0.82 20.32
CA PRO A 318 4.82 -0.08 21.18
C PRO A 318 5.80 -1.09 21.77
N SER A 319 5.72 -1.29 23.10
CA SER A 319 6.53 -2.30 23.81
C SER A 319 6.46 -3.64 23.08
N PRO A 320 7.59 -4.38 22.95
CA PRO A 320 7.60 -5.72 22.36
C PRO A 320 6.68 -6.63 23.18
N GLY A 321 5.51 -6.93 22.68
CA GLY A 321 4.47 -7.71 23.36
C GLY A 321 3.06 -7.24 23.09
N THR A 322 2.86 -6.04 22.55
CA THR A 322 1.54 -5.61 22.11
C THR A 322 1.43 -5.90 20.62
N THR A 323 1.04 -7.14 20.30
CA THR A 323 0.41 -7.40 19.00
C THR A 323 -0.75 -6.44 18.93
N THR A 324 -0.66 -5.43 18.07
CA THR A 324 -1.78 -4.56 17.71
C THR A 324 -2.87 -5.48 17.18
N LYS A 325 -3.82 -5.82 18.07
CA LYS A 325 -5.06 -6.48 17.65
C LYS A 325 -5.77 -5.48 16.77
N ILE A 326 -5.76 -5.74 15.48
CA ILE A 326 -6.61 -5.05 14.51
C ILE A 326 -8.01 -5.05 15.12
N PRO A 327 -8.68 -3.89 15.33
CA PRO A 327 -10.04 -3.87 15.82
C PRO A 327 -10.92 -4.55 14.76
N GLY A 328 -11.26 -5.83 14.95
CA GLY A 328 -12.08 -6.61 14.04
C GLY A 328 -11.71 -8.07 13.88
N GLU A 329 -10.48 -8.48 14.11
CA GLU A 329 -10.09 -9.89 14.00
C GLU A 329 -9.89 -10.53 15.39
N GLY A 330 -10.81 -11.38 15.78
CA GLY A 330 -10.58 -12.36 16.83
C GLY A 330 -11.64 -12.51 17.91
N ARG A 331 -12.47 -11.50 18.19
CA ARG A 331 -13.56 -11.67 19.16
C ARG A 331 -14.96 -11.66 18.53
N GLY A 332 -15.13 -11.04 17.37
CA GLY A 332 -16.37 -11.07 16.59
C GLY A 332 -16.51 -12.39 15.81
N ALA A 333 -15.45 -12.81 15.12
CA ALA A 333 -15.49 -14.03 14.30
C ALA A 333 -15.65 -15.30 15.13
N SER A 334 -14.95 -15.43 16.26
CA SER A 334 -15.12 -16.59 17.16
C SER A 334 -16.47 -16.57 17.88
N ARG A 335 -16.99 -15.40 18.25
CA ARG A 335 -18.35 -15.29 18.79
C ARG A 335 -19.42 -15.52 17.73
N ALA A 336 -19.26 -15.00 16.51
CA ALA A 336 -20.16 -15.27 15.39
C ALA A 336 -20.15 -16.76 15.02
N LEU A 337 -18.98 -17.40 14.99
CA LEU A 337 -18.86 -18.84 14.75
C LEU A 337 -19.54 -19.65 15.85
N LEU A 338 -19.42 -19.30 17.13
CA LEU A 338 -20.08 -19.90 18.24
C LEU A 338 -21.62 -19.73 18.18
N TRP A 339 -22.10 -18.54 17.75
CA TRP A 339 -23.51 -18.29 17.52
C TRP A 339 -24.08 -19.11 16.35
N ILE A 340 -23.32 -19.19 15.23
CA ILE A 340 -23.70 -20.00 14.06
C ILE A 340 -23.75 -21.48 14.43
N LEU A 341 -22.76 -21.99 15.17
CA LEU A 341 -22.75 -23.36 15.66
C LEU A 341 -23.88 -23.61 16.68
N GLY A 342 -24.16 -22.64 17.54
CA GLY A 342 -25.28 -22.71 18.50
C GLY A 342 -26.64 -22.77 17.81
N ILE A 343 -26.88 -21.92 16.81
CA ILE A 343 -28.12 -21.90 16.02
C ILE A 343 -28.25 -23.19 15.20
N ALA A 344 -27.15 -23.65 14.58
CA ALA A 344 -27.14 -24.92 13.83
C ALA A 344 -27.44 -26.12 14.74
N ALA A 345 -26.87 -26.17 15.94
CA ALA A 345 -27.15 -27.25 16.95
C ALA A 345 -28.59 -27.20 17.43
N LEU A 346 -29.15 -26.00 17.69
CA LEU A 346 -30.55 -25.83 18.08
C LEU A 346 -31.50 -26.23 16.94
N GLY A 347 -31.20 -25.79 15.70
CA GLY A 347 -31.99 -26.17 14.53
C GLY A 347 -31.95 -27.68 14.24
N PHE A 348 -30.77 -28.28 14.36
CA PHE A 348 -30.62 -29.73 14.21
C PHE A 348 -31.34 -30.51 15.35
N GLY A 349 -31.25 -30.04 16.58
CA GLY A 349 -31.97 -30.60 17.72
C GLY A 349 -33.48 -30.52 17.54
N ALA A 350 -34.00 -29.39 17.13
CA ALA A 350 -35.44 -29.20 16.83
C ALA A 350 -35.89 -30.06 15.63
N TYR A 351 -35.09 -30.12 14.56
CA TYR A 351 -35.35 -31.02 13.43
C TYR A 351 -35.41 -32.49 13.85
N MET A 352 -34.48 -32.95 14.66
CA MET A 352 -34.43 -34.32 15.17
C MET A 352 -35.64 -34.62 16.07
N LEU A 353 -36.07 -33.67 16.92
CA LEU A 353 -37.26 -33.84 17.77
C LEU A 353 -38.55 -33.98 16.93
N ILE A 354 -38.69 -33.17 15.90
CA ILE A 354 -39.85 -33.21 14.98
C ILE A 354 -39.82 -34.48 14.12
N SER A 355 -38.63 -34.89 13.65
CA SER A 355 -38.42 -36.02 12.75
C SER A 355 -38.53 -37.40 13.47
N THR A 356 -38.37 -37.44 14.78
CA THR A 356 -38.36 -38.72 15.53
C THR A 356 -39.61 -38.98 16.36
N GLY A 357 -40.56 -38.02 16.39
CA GLY A 357 -41.85 -38.23 17.09
C GLY A 357 -41.82 -38.28 18.63
N GLY A 358 -40.63 -38.04 19.28
CA GLY A 358 -40.53 -37.96 20.74
C GLY A 358 -39.12 -38.09 21.31
N ILE A 359 -38.95 -37.60 22.53
CA ILE A 359 -37.66 -37.52 23.25
C ILE A 359 -37.03 -38.92 23.48
N ASN A 360 -37.85 -39.93 23.68
CA ASN A 360 -37.38 -41.31 23.94
C ASN A 360 -36.76 -41.95 22.70
N GLU A 361 -37.30 -41.72 21.51
CA GLU A 361 -36.74 -42.20 20.26
C GLU A 361 -35.48 -41.43 19.85
N LEU A 362 -35.41 -40.14 20.16
CA LEU A 362 -34.23 -39.29 19.93
C LEU A 362 -33.05 -39.83 20.75
N SER A 363 -33.26 -40.14 22.04
CA SER A 363 -32.19 -40.67 22.90
C SER A 363 -31.66 -42.04 22.42
N ALA A 364 -32.54 -42.89 21.89
CA ALA A 364 -32.16 -44.19 21.32
C ALA A 364 -31.35 -44.03 20.00
N LYS A 365 -31.71 -43.09 19.14
CA LYS A 365 -30.96 -42.78 17.90
C LYS A 365 -29.60 -42.14 18.18
N VAL A 366 -29.51 -41.19 19.10
CA VAL A 366 -28.24 -40.56 19.51
C VAL A 366 -27.30 -41.59 20.13
N ARG A 367 -27.80 -42.48 20.95
CA ARG A 367 -27.00 -43.57 21.55
C ARG A 367 -26.51 -44.55 20.49
N ARG A 368 -27.31 -44.85 19.47
CA ARG A 368 -26.94 -45.75 18.37
C ARG A 368 -25.87 -45.11 17.48
N PHE A 369 -25.99 -43.81 17.18
CA PHE A 369 -25.02 -43.03 16.40
C PHE A 369 -23.67 -42.96 17.14
N SER A 370 -23.69 -42.58 18.42
CA SER A 370 -22.50 -42.45 19.25
C SER A 370 -21.72 -43.77 19.41
N THR A 371 -22.43 -44.92 19.52
CA THR A 371 -21.79 -46.21 19.84
C THR A 371 -21.41 -47.03 18.60
N ARG A 372 -22.03 -46.82 17.44
CA ARG A 372 -21.78 -47.63 16.22
C ARG A 372 -21.21 -46.85 15.05
N GLU A 373 -21.71 -45.65 14.77
CA GLU A 373 -21.29 -44.90 13.56
C GLU A 373 -20.10 -44.01 13.84
N PHE A 374 -20.07 -43.30 14.95
CA PHE A 374 -18.96 -42.40 15.27
C PHE A 374 -17.69 -43.15 15.68
N ALA A 375 -17.84 -44.34 16.33
CA ALA A 375 -16.71 -45.21 16.68
C ALA A 375 -16.03 -45.81 15.42
N ASN A 376 -16.76 -46.04 14.33
CA ASN A 376 -16.22 -46.50 13.05
C ASN A 376 -15.50 -45.39 12.26
N PHE A 377 -15.95 -44.15 12.43
CA PHE A 377 -15.33 -43.02 11.77
C PHE A 377 -13.96 -42.63 12.38
N LEU A 378 -13.78 -42.87 13.68
CA LEU A 378 -12.52 -42.60 14.41
C LEU A 378 -11.52 -43.79 14.40
N GLY A 379 -11.78 -44.87 13.64
CA GLY A 379 -10.76 -45.88 13.32
C GLY A 379 -10.36 -46.83 14.45
N THR A 380 -11.14 -46.94 15.54
CA THR A 380 -10.88 -47.93 16.59
C THR A 380 -11.58 -49.26 16.25
N LYS A 381 -10.87 -50.16 15.54
CA LYS A 381 -11.28 -51.55 15.37
C LYS A 381 -11.22 -52.26 16.72
N LYS A 382 -12.36 -52.56 17.35
CA LYS A 382 -12.46 -53.62 18.35
C LYS A 382 -12.59 -54.95 17.63
N SER A 383 -11.64 -55.83 17.88
CA SER A 383 -11.66 -57.26 17.46
C SER A 383 -12.91 -57.96 17.89
N VAL A 384 -13.62 -58.58 16.96
CA VAL A 384 -14.76 -59.48 17.16
C VAL A 384 -14.19 -60.83 17.61
N PRO A 385 -14.69 -61.46 18.69
CA PRO A 385 -14.32 -62.82 19.06
C PRO A 385 -14.86 -63.81 18.01
N LYS A 386 -14.02 -64.74 17.56
CA LYS A 386 -14.39 -65.87 16.71
C LYS A 386 -15.33 -66.81 17.51
N GLU A 387 -16.52 -67.02 17.02
CA GLU A 387 -17.45 -68.08 17.46
C GLU A 387 -17.02 -69.36 16.75
N ASN A 388 -16.86 -70.45 17.57
CA ASN A 388 -16.44 -71.76 17.13
C ASN A 388 -17.59 -72.46 16.39
N ASP A 389 -17.36 -72.84 15.15
CA ASP A 389 -18.13 -73.82 14.42
C ASP A 389 -17.75 -75.21 14.93
N LYS A 390 -18.69 -75.86 15.63
CA LYS A 390 -18.74 -77.31 15.79
C LYS A 390 -19.81 -77.84 14.87
N GLU A 391 -19.35 -78.62 13.93
CA GLU A 391 -19.85 -79.95 13.52
C GLU A 391 -21.38 -80.20 13.39
N SER A 392 -21.79 -80.45 12.17
CA SER A 392 -22.68 -81.66 11.95
C SER A 392 -22.45 -82.18 10.53
N LYS A 393 -21.79 -83.34 10.44
CA LYS A 393 -21.90 -84.29 9.34
C LYS A 393 -23.25 -84.92 9.39
N ASN A 394 -23.90 -85.16 8.27
CA ASN A 394 -24.46 -86.42 7.77
C ASN A 394 -25.31 -86.10 6.55
N VAL A 395 -24.99 -86.76 5.46
CA VAL A 395 -25.42 -88.06 4.90
C VAL A 395 -26.64 -87.91 3.95
N ASP A 396 -26.42 -88.37 2.81
CA ASP A 396 -27.00 -89.25 1.81
C ASP A 396 -27.64 -88.59 0.60
N LYS A 397 -27.08 -88.91 -0.56
CA LYS A 397 -27.42 -89.92 -1.56
C LYS A 397 -28.71 -89.65 -2.41
N GLU A 398 -28.50 -89.86 -3.68
CA GLU A 398 -29.45 -90.26 -4.77
C GLU A 398 -30.30 -89.13 -5.35
N GLU A 399 -30.23 -88.82 -6.63
CA GLU A 399 -30.08 -89.56 -7.92
C GLU A 399 -29.45 -88.66 -8.97
#